data_626391a646ee2c4b6009cf204071b62f
#
_entry.id   626391a646ee2c4b6009cf204071b62f
#
_cell.length_a   1.000
_cell.length_b   1.000
_cell.length_c   1.000
_cell.angle_alpha   90.00
_cell.angle_beta   90.00
_cell.angle_gamma   90.00
#
_symmetry.space_group_name_H-M   'P 1'
#
loop_
_entity.id
_entity.type
_entity.pdbx_description
1 polymer ?
#
loop_
_entity_poly.entity_id
_entity_poly.type
_entity_poly.pdbx_seq_one_letter_code
_entity_poly.pdbx_strand_id
1 'polypeptide(L)'
;MGKKYVDAETASAIDVALMRFTEHGWFLEQLMELAGLAVADVLEAELLCIKGKEDAEEERPRRRILFLCGPGNNGGDGLVAAKHLSLRGFDVDIWHPKLNIALGGAL
;
A
#
# COMPACT_ATOMS: atom_id res chain seq x y z
N MET A 1 -1.46 -23.10 -14.48
CA MET A 1 -2.23 -23.24 -13.23
C MET A 1 -2.77 -21.90 -12.80
N GLY A 2 -4.05 -21.81 -12.46
CA GLY A 2 -4.65 -20.58 -11.97
C GLY A 2 -4.12 -20.16 -10.61
N LYS A 3 -4.17 -18.86 -10.33
CA LYS A 3 -3.87 -18.32 -9.02
C LYS A 3 -4.91 -18.83 -8.01
N LYS A 4 -4.44 -19.18 -6.83
CA LYS A 4 -5.31 -19.54 -5.71
C LYS A 4 -5.47 -18.33 -4.79
N TYR A 5 -6.68 -18.10 -4.35
CA TYR A 5 -7.01 -17.02 -3.43
C TYR A 5 -7.62 -17.63 -2.17
N VAL A 6 -7.42 -16.96 -1.06
CA VAL A 6 -8.06 -17.31 0.21
C VAL A 6 -9.28 -16.42 0.44
N ASP A 7 -10.27 -16.92 1.14
CA ASP A 7 -11.41 -16.11 1.57
C ASP A 7 -11.02 -15.22 2.78
N ALA A 8 -11.93 -14.32 3.15
CA ALA A 8 -11.67 -13.39 4.25
C ALA A 8 -11.47 -14.09 5.59
N GLU A 9 -12.22 -15.17 5.84
CA GLU A 9 -12.11 -15.95 7.08
C GLU A 9 -10.75 -16.63 7.17
N THR A 10 -10.30 -17.27 6.10
CA THR A 10 -8.99 -17.91 6.03
C THR A 10 -7.85 -16.88 6.17
N ALA A 11 -7.95 -15.75 5.50
CA ALA A 11 -6.97 -14.67 5.60
C ALA A 11 -6.86 -14.17 7.04
N SER A 12 -7.99 -13.95 7.72
CA SER A 12 -8.03 -13.52 9.11
C SER A 12 -7.41 -14.57 10.05
N ALA A 13 -7.68 -15.85 9.79
CA ALA A 13 -7.08 -16.94 10.58
C ALA A 13 -5.56 -17.02 10.41
N ILE A 14 -5.04 -16.76 9.22
CA ILE A 14 -3.60 -16.69 8.96
C ILE A 14 -2.98 -15.54 9.77
N ASP A 15 -3.59 -14.36 9.76
CA ASP A 15 -3.09 -13.20 10.51
C ASP A 15 -3.06 -13.49 12.02
N VAL A 16 -4.11 -14.10 12.56
CA VAL A 16 -4.16 -14.49 13.96
C VAL A 16 -3.04 -15.48 14.29
N ALA A 17 -2.81 -16.48 13.45
CA ALA A 17 -1.74 -17.45 13.67
C ALA A 17 -0.36 -16.80 13.62
N LEU A 18 -0.12 -15.87 12.69
CA LEU A 18 1.15 -15.15 12.58
C LEU A 18 1.42 -14.29 13.82
N MET A 19 0.39 -13.71 14.42
CA MET A 19 0.53 -12.85 15.60
C MET A 19 0.64 -13.62 16.91
N ARG A 20 0.36 -14.92 16.92
CA ARG A 20 0.55 -15.73 18.15
C ARG A 20 2.02 -15.80 18.52
N PHE A 21 2.32 -15.27 19.69
CA PHE A 21 3.69 -15.22 20.20
C PHE A 21 4.33 -16.63 20.31
N THR A 22 3.52 -17.63 20.63
CA THR A 22 3.97 -19.01 20.76
C THR A 22 4.25 -19.73 19.44
N GLU A 23 3.72 -19.22 18.33
CA GLU A 23 3.88 -19.81 16.99
C GLU A 23 4.87 -19.02 16.14
N HIS A 24 4.60 -17.75 15.88
CA HIS A 24 5.36 -16.93 14.95
C HIS A 24 5.82 -15.59 15.52
N GLY A 25 5.07 -15.02 16.47
CA GLY A 25 5.48 -13.84 17.21
C GLY A 25 5.51 -12.53 16.44
N TRP A 26 4.78 -12.42 15.34
CA TRP A 26 4.68 -11.17 14.58
C TRP A 26 3.80 -10.15 15.30
N PHE A 27 4.22 -8.90 15.33
CA PHE A 27 3.37 -7.80 15.77
C PHE A 27 2.54 -7.25 14.62
N LEU A 28 1.39 -6.71 14.94
CA LEU A 28 0.48 -6.12 13.96
C LEU A 28 1.18 -5.07 13.09
N GLU A 29 1.96 -4.20 13.71
CA GLU A 29 2.67 -3.13 13.01
C GLU A 29 3.70 -3.67 12.02
N GLN A 30 4.34 -4.77 12.34
CA GLN A 30 5.29 -5.45 11.44
C GLN A 30 4.57 -6.01 10.22
N LEU A 31 3.45 -6.69 10.44
CA LEU A 31 2.63 -7.24 9.35
C LEU A 31 2.07 -6.13 8.46
N MET A 32 1.61 -5.04 9.07
CA MET A 32 1.09 -3.87 8.36
C MET A 32 2.18 -3.21 7.50
N GLU A 33 3.39 -3.07 8.02
CA GLU A 33 4.50 -2.51 7.26
C GLU A 33 4.83 -3.38 6.05
N LEU A 34 4.88 -4.70 6.21
CA LEU A 34 5.12 -5.62 5.10
C LEU A 34 4.00 -5.59 4.07
N ALA A 35 2.75 -5.57 4.50
CA ALA A 35 1.58 -5.52 3.61
C ALA A 35 1.56 -4.21 2.82
N GLY A 36 1.78 -3.09 3.49
CA GLY A 36 1.82 -1.79 2.83
C GLY A 36 2.96 -1.66 1.84
N LEU A 37 4.14 -2.20 2.19
CA LEU A 37 5.28 -2.25 1.29
C LEU A 37 4.97 -3.07 0.04
N ALA A 38 4.32 -4.22 0.19
CA ALA A 38 3.93 -5.06 -0.94
C ALA A 38 2.95 -4.34 -1.87
N VAL A 39 1.97 -3.63 -1.32
CA VAL A 39 1.04 -2.81 -2.13
C VAL A 39 1.79 -1.71 -2.88
N ALA A 40 2.72 -1.02 -2.22
CA ALA A 40 3.52 0.02 -2.86
C ALA A 40 4.36 -0.55 -4.01
N ASP A 41 4.99 -1.70 -3.81
CA ASP A 41 5.80 -2.35 -4.84
C ASP A 41 4.98 -2.72 -6.07
N VAL A 42 3.81 -3.31 -5.87
CA VAL A 42 2.92 -3.70 -6.98
C VAL A 42 2.43 -2.47 -7.72
N LEU A 43 2.00 -1.44 -7.01
CA LEU A 43 1.49 -0.21 -7.63
C LEU A 43 2.57 0.51 -8.41
N GLU A 44 3.77 0.62 -7.88
CA GLU A 44 4.89 1.21 -8.58
C GLU A 44 5.22 0.44 -9.88
N ALA A 45 5.25 -0.88 -9.81
CA ALA A 45 5.49 -1.72 -10.99
C ALA A 45 4.42 -1.50 -12.07
N GLU A 46 3.15 -1.41 -11.70
CA GLU A 46 2.05 -1.12 -12.62
C GLU A 46 2.18 0.27 -13.24
N LEU A 47 2.52 1.28 -12.46
CA LEU A 47 2.70 2.64 -12.95
C LEU A 47 3.88 2.74 -13.91
N LEU A 48 4.98 2.04 -13.66
CA LEU A 48 6.12 1.98 -14.56
C LEU A 48 5.78 1.24 -15.87
N CYS A 49 4.96 0.20 -15.80
CA CYS A 49 4.49 -0.53 -16.97
C CYS A 49 3.66 0.37 -17.90
N ILE A 50 2.82 1.23 -17.35
CA ILE A 50 2.05 2.21 -18.12
C ILE A 50 3.00 3.26 -18.75
N LYS A 51 4.03 3.67 -18.04
CA LYS A 51 5.05 4.61 -18.54
C LYS A 51 5.78 4.09 -19.80
N GLY A 52 6.05 2.81 -19.86
CA GLY A 52 6.76 2.22 -21.00
C GLY A 52 5.99 2.24 -22.31
N LYS A 53 4.73 2.63 -22.31
CA LYS A 53 3.85 2.72 -23.48
C LYS A 53 3.69 4.15 -24.03
N GLU A 54 4.17 5.14 -23.31
CA GLU A 54 4.09 6.55 -23.71
C GLU A 54 5.51 7.07 -23.93
N ASP A 55 5.71 7.80 -25.02
CA ASP A 55 7.03 8.30 -25.41
C ASP A 55 7.71 9.12 -24.31
N ALA A 56 8.99 8.82 -24.08
CA ALA A 56 9.73 9.17 -22.88
C ALA A 56 10.26 10.62 -22.81
N GLU A 57 9.96 11.50 -23.75
CA GLU A 57 10.67 12.77 -23.90
C GLU A 57 9.97 14.01 -23.32
N GLU A 58 8.75 13.91 -22.85
CA GLU A 58 8.09 15.05 -22.21
C GLU A 58 8.21 14.98 -20.70
N GLU A 59 8.52 16.12 -20.07
CA GLU A 59 8.41 16.28 -18.61
C GLU A 59 7.02 15.84 -18.15
N ARG A 60 6.94 14.62 -17.65
CA ARG A 60 5.67 14.09 -17.20
C ARG A 60 5.30 14.72 -15.89
N PRO A 61 4.07 15.22 -15.76
CA PRO A 61 3.58 15.60 -14.43
C PRO A 61 3.72 14.38 -13.52
N ARG A 62 4.21 14.61 -12.30
CA ARG A 62 4.25 13.57 -11.28
C ARG A 62 2.88 12.93 -11.17
N ARG A 63 2.83 11.62 -11.23
CA ARG A 63 1.55 10.92 -11.08
C ARG A 63 1.02 11.12 -9.69
N ARG A 64 -0.22 11.54 -9.64
CA ARG A 64 -0.95 11.70 -8.39
C ARG A 64 -1.70 10.42 -8.10
N ILE A 65 -1.60 9.98 -6.87
CA ILE A 65 -2.25 8.76 -6.39
C ILE A 65 -3.13 9.16 -5.21
N LEU A 66 -4.39 8.77 -5.26
CA LEU A 66 -5.32 8.95 -4.15
C LEU A 66 -5.51 7.61 -3.44
N PHE A 67 -5.19 7.58 -2.16
CA PHE A 67 -5.46 6.45 -1.30
C PHE A 67 -6.75 6.69 -0.52
N LEU A 68 -7.72 5.82 -0.73
CA LEU A 68 -8.96 5.82 0.05
C LEU A 68 -8.81 4.78 1.16
N CYS A 69 -8.54 5.26 2.36
CA CYS A 69 -8.23 4.39 3.49
C CYS A 69 -9.38 4.38 4.50
N GLY A 70 -9.84 3.18 4.84
CA GLY A 70 -10.80 3.00 5.91
C GLY A 70 -10.15 3.09 7.30
N PRO A 71 -10.95 3.03 8.37
CA PRO A 71 -10.46 3.21 9.74
C PRO A 71 -9.77 1.99 10.35
N GLY A 72 -9.89 0.82 9.73
CA GLY A 72 -9.35 -0.44 10.25
C GLY A 72 -7.94 -0.74 9.77
N ASN A 73 -7.50 -1.97 10.02
CA ASN A 73 -6.15 -2.42 9.69
C ASN A 73 -5.88 -2.43 8.18
N ASN A 74 -6.87 -2.75 7.37
CA ASN A 74 -6.74 -2.68 5.91
C ASN A 74 -6.46 -1.25 5.44
N GLY A 75 -7.14 -0.27 6.03
CA GLY A 75 -6.84 1.14 5.78
C GLY A 75 -5.43 1.50 6.24
N GLY A 76 -4.96 0.93 7.35
CA GLY A 76 -3.59 1.06 7.83
C GLY A 76 -2.56 0.57 6.82
N ASP A 77 -2.80 -0.55 6.15
CA ASP A 77 -1.96 -1.04 5.06
C ASP A 77 -1.87 0.00 3.94
N GLY A 78 -2.99 0.64 3.61
CA GLY A 78 -3.04 1.72 2.64
C GLY A 78 -2.22 2.94 3.05
N LEU A 79 -2.28 3.33 4.32
CA LEU A 79 -1.47 4.44 4.85
C LEU A 79 0.03 4.15 4.75
N VAL A 80 0.44 2.93 5.04
CA VAL A 80 1.83 2.49 4.91
C VAL A 80 2.26 2.52 3.43
N ALA A 81 1.43 2.00 2.54
CA ALA A 81 1.70 2.05 1.09
C ALA A 81 1.86 3.49 0.60
N ALA A 82 0.99 4.39 1.03
CA ALA A 82 1.05 5.81 0.70
C ALA A 82 2.36 6.44 1.16
N LYS A 83 2.80 6.13 2.37
CA LYS A 83 4.10 6.57 2.90
C LYS A 83 5.24 6.15 1.98
N HIS A 84 5.30 4.88 1.62
CA HIS A 84 6.37 4.36 0.76
C HIS A 84 6.38 5.02 -0.61
N LEU A 85 5.21 5.17 -1.24
CA LEU A 85 5.12 5.82 -2.55
C LEU A 85 5.48 7.30 -2.48
N SER A 86 5.08 7.99 -1.43
CA SER A 86 5.49 9.38 -1.21
C SER A 86 7.01 9.50 -1.09
N LEU A 87 7.65 8.61 -0.34
CA LEU A 87 9.12 8.58 -0.21
C LEU A 87 9.82 8.25 -1.54
N ARG A 88 9.15 7.56 -2.44
CA ARG A 88 9.65 7.24 -3.79
C ARG A 88 9.38 8.35 -4.81
N GLY A 89 8.83 9.48 -4.41
CA GLY A 89 8.65 10.66 -5.25
C GLY A 89 7.30 10.77 -5.96
N PHE A 90 6.33 9.94 -5.64
CA PHE A 90 4.96 10.09 -6.15
C PHE A 90 4.21 11.15 -5.35
N ASP A 91 3.30 11.86 -6.02
CA ASP A 91 2.37 12.77 -5.35
C ASP A 91 1.20 11.94 -4.79
N VAL A 92 1.09 11.91 -3.50
CA VAL A 92 0.13 11.04 -2.80
C VAL A 92 -0.82 11.89 -1.97
N ASP A 93 -2.10 11.68 -2.19
CA ASP A 93 -3.17 12.19 -1.34
C ASP A 93 -3.83 11.02 -0.61
N ILE A 94 -4.23 11.26 0.62
CA ILE A 94 -4.91 10.27 1.44
C ILE A 94 -6.26 10.82 1.86
N TRP A 95 -7.31 10.05 1.61
CA TRP A 95 -8.60 10.26 2.26
C TRP A 95 -8.76 9.22 3.36
N HIS A 96 -9.08 9.68 4.55
CA HIS A 96 -9.34 8.84 5.72
C HIS A 96 -10.49 9.44 6.51
N PRO A 97 -11.39 8.65 7.13
CA PRO A 97 -12.54 9.20 7.86
C PRO A 97 -12.20 10.21 8.95
N LYS A 98 -10.99 10.12 9.51
CA LYS A 98 -10.53 11.00 10.58
C LYS A 98 -9.39 11.93 10.19
N LEU A 99 -8.73 11.67 9.05
CA LEU A 99 -7.55 12.41 8.61
C LEU A 99 -7.64 12.65 7.13
N ASN A 100 -7.42 13.89 6.70
CA ASN A 100 -7.18 14.24 5.30
C ASN A 100 -5.78 14.82 5.22
N ILE A 101 -4.86 14.07 4.66
CA ILE A 101 -3.45 14.45 4.60
C ILE A 101 -2.99 14.38 3.16
N ALA A 102 -2.41 15.46 2.66
CA ALA A 102 -1.66 15.44 1.42
C ALA A 102 -0.19 15.10 1.76
N LEU A 103 0.32 14.04 1.18
CA LEU A 103 1.72 13.64 1.29
C LEU A 103 2.41 13.91 -0.05
N GLY A 104 3.52 14.54 0.00
CA GLY A 104 4.29 14.84 -1.19
C GLY A 104 4.34 16.33 -1.48
N GLY A 105 5.52 16.85 -1.71
CA GLY A 105 5.80 18.20 -2.16
C GLY A 105 5.47 19.35 -1.22
N ALA A 106 4.58 19.16 -0.29
CA ALA A 106 4.07 20.21 0.58
C ALA A 106 4.47 20.06 2.05
N LEU A 107 5.20 19.04 2.35
CA LEU A 107 5.71 18.83 3.71
C LEU A 107 7.12 19.38 3.84
#